data_4defd371604f85acbb19f7a51b9b6d4d
#
_entry.id   4defd371604f85acbb19f7a51b9b6d4d
#
_cell.length_a   1.000
_cell.length_b   1.000
_cell.length_c   1.000
_cell.angle_alpha   90.00
_cell.angle_beta   90.00
_cell.angle_gamma   90.00
#
_symmetry.space_group_name_H-M   'P 1'
#
loop_
_entity.id
_entity.type
_entity.pdbx_description
1 polymer ?
#
loop_
_entity_poly.entity_id
_entity_poly.type
_entity_poly.pdbx_seq_one_letter_code
_entity_poly.pdbx_strand_id
1 'polypeptide(L)'
;MRRLLVVVAACVLLAGCKVDTTLTIDVHDNGGGSVRIRVALDADAVQNAQAGGGRLEDRVRLGDLQAAGWTVSPWRRAPDGSATVSLRKDFANAGELAGVVAELSGKDGPLQGVTLERSRGLLSTDYKVKGEADLSRLTAGVANDPDVVAQLTGQRVDVAQIDQRLAQQIKDAFRLRIRFVFPGGDVTQVEPKPGKKVSLATRTTQFDTTRALLLAGAVVLGILGLVVFVRGEVRRRRQHRRGRPPV
;
A
#
# COMPACT_ATOMS: atom_id res chain seq x y z
N MET A 1 15.36 -13.48 -2.50
CA MET A 1 14.25 -12.76 -1.85
C MET A 1 13.83 -13.34 -0.50
N ARG A 2 13.94 -14.62 -0.25
CA ARG A 2 13.81 -15.26 1.08
C ARG A 2 14.75 -14.68 2.16
N ARG A 3 15.81 -13.97 1.73
CA ARG A 3 16.90 -13.47 2.58
C ARG A 3 16.67 -12.12 3.24
N LEU A 4 15.76 -11.28 2.74
CA LEU A 4 15.42 -9.99 3.39
C LEU A 4 14.62 -10.24 4.68
N LEU A 5 13.70 -11.20 4.65
CA LEU A 5 12.93 -11.64 5.82
C LEU A 5 13.84 -12.30 6.89
N VAL A 6 14.83 -13.09 6.46
CA VAL A 6 15.79 -13.73 7.37
C VAL A 6 16.69 -12.71 8.06
N VAL A 7 17.09 -11.63 7.38
CA VAL A 7 17.94 -10.59 7.98
C VAL A 7 17.14 -9.72 8.96
N VAL A 8 15.89 -9.39 8.67
CA VAL A 8 14.99 -8.72 9.62
C VAL A 8 14.72 -9.62 10.83
N ALA A 9 14.51 -10.92 10.63
CA ALA A 9 14.32 -11.87 11.73
C ALA A 9 15.61 -12.09 12.58
N ALA A 10 16.79 -12.08 11.96
CA ALA A 10 18.07 -12.24 12.70
C ALA A 10 18.41 -11.04 13.57
N CYS A 11 17.97 -9.81 13.22
CA CYS A 11 18.17 -8.62 14.05
C CYS A 11 17.26 -8.56 15.28
N VAL A 12 16.17 -9.33 15.32
CA VAL A 12 15.17 -9.32 16.40
C VAL A 12 15.60 -10.22 17.60
N LEU A 13 16.66 -10.98 17.47
CA LEU A 13 17.07 -11.98 18.51
C LEU A 13 17.66 -11.37 19.79
N LEU A 14 17.79 -10.04 19.90
CA LEU A 14 18.33 -9.38 21.08
C LEU A 14 17.29 -8.47 21.70
N ALA A 15 16.98 -8.68 22.95
CA ALA A 15 15.98 -7.95 23.73
C ALA A 15 16.14 -6.43 23.60
N GLY A 16 15.09 -5.76 23.11
CA GLY A 16 15.05 -4.30 23.03
C GLY A 16 14.97 -3.69 21.63
N CYS A 17 15.42 -4.37 20.58
CA CYS A 17 15.44 -3.85 19.21
C CYS A 17 14.03 -3.56 18.69
N LYS A 18 13.80 -2.40 18.10
CA LYS A 18 12.54 -2.06 17.45
C LYS A 18 12.74 -1.77 15.97
N VAL A 19 11.90 -2.40 15.15
CA VAL A 19 11.85 -2.21 13.69
C VAL A 19 10.46 -1.74 13.31
N ASP A 20 10.36 -0.49 12.91
CA ASP A 20 9.13 0.10 12.40
C ASP A 20 9.17 0.14 10.87
N THR A 21 8.24 -0.57 10.23
CA THR A 21 8.09 -0.56 8.78
C THR A 21 6.78 0.09 8.39
N THR A 22 6.83 1.08 7.52
CA THR A 22 5.65 1.72 6.95
C THR A 22 5.65 1.51 5.44
N LEU A 23 4.63 0.82 4.95
CA LEU A 23 4.31 0.71 3.53
C LEU A 23 3.23 1.74 3.20
N THR A 24 3.49 2.62 2.25
CA THR A 24 2.50 3.57 1.74
C THR A 24 2.27 3.29 0.26
N ILE A 25 1.02 3.05 -0.09
CA ILE A 25 0.55 2.92 -1.47
C ILE A 25 -0.26 4.18 -1.76
N ASP A 26 0.30 5.05 -2.60
CA ASP A 26 -0.29 6.33 -2.98
C ASP A 26 -0.87 6.18 -4.39
N VAL A 27 -2.19 6.32 -4.50
CA VAL A 27 -2.95 6.12 -5.74
C VAL A 27 -3.34 7.48 -6.29
N HIS A 28 -3.10 7.69 -7.59
CA HIS A 28 -3.45 8.91 -8.30
C HIS A 28 -4.78 8.75 -9.07
N ASP A 29 -5.36 9.87 -9.53
CA ASP A 29 -6.63 9.93 -10.27
C ASP A 29 -6.64 9.06 -11.54
N ASN A 30 -5.50 8.89 -12.20
CA ASN A 30 -5.37 8.05 -13.39
C ASN A 30 -5.32 6.54 -13.09
N GLY A 31 -5.24 6.15 -11.80
CA GLY A 31 -5.09 4.78 -11.35
C GLY A 31 -3.64 4.30 -11.29
N GLY A 32 -2.69 5.12 -11.66
CA GLY A 32 -1.27 4.93 -11.34
C GLY A 32 -0.95 5.40 -9.94
N GLY A 33 0.34 5.40 -9.57
CA GLY A 33 0.73 5.87 -8.25
C GLY A 33 2.14 5.49 -7.86
N SER A 34 2.39 5.42 -6.55
CA SER A 34 3.68 4.99 -6.02
C SER A 34 3.55 4.07 -4.81
N VAL A 35 4.46 3.11 -4.72
CA VAL A 35 4.68 2.29 -3.52
C VAL A 35 5.93 2.81 -2.83
N ARG A 36 5.79 3.18 -1.57
CA ARG A 36 6.90 3.65 -0.73
C ARG A 36 7.00 2.82 0.53
N ILE A 37 8.23 2.41 0.84
CA ILE A 37 8.54 1.73 2.09
C ILE A 37 9.51 2.58 2.86
N ARG A 38 9.25 2.71 4.14
CA ARG A 38 10.16 3.29 5.11
C ARG A 38 10.41 2.27 6.20
N VAL A 39 11.68 1.94 6.41
CA VAL A 39 12.12 1.10 7.51
C VAL A 39 12.91 1.96 8.47
N ALA A 40 12.49 2.00 9.73
CA ALA A 40 13.19 2.67 10.81
C ALA A 40 13.65 1.64 11.83
N LEU A 41 14.92 1.72 12.19
CA LEU A 41 15.60 0.92 13.20
C LEU A 41 15.91 1.83 14.37
N ASP A 42 15.61 1.40 15.60
CA ASP A 42 16.10 2.10 16.79
C ASP A 42 17.61 1.91 16.98
N ALA A 43 18.20 2.59 17.97
CA ALA A 43 19.63 2.54 18.24
C ALA A 43 20.12 1.11 18.55
N ASP A 44 19.33 0.34 19.31
CA ASP A 44 19.67 -1.04 19.68
C ASP A 44 19.65 -1.95 18.46
N ALA A 45 18.66 -1.81 17.57
CA ALA A 45 18.61 -2.56 16.32
C ALA A 45 19.79 -2.23 15.40
N VAL A 46 20.21 -0.96 15.32
CA VAL A 46 21.38 -0.54 14.57
C VAL A 46 22.65 -1.15 15.16
N GLN A 47 22.83 -1.07 16.48
CA GLN A 47 23.99 -1.63 17.18
C GLN A 47 24.10 -3.14 16.95
N ASN A 48 22.99 -3.85 17.11
CA ASN A 48 22.96 -5.31 16.91
C ASN A 48 23.21 -5.72 15.45
N ALA A 49 22.67 -4.96 14.49
CA ALA A 49 22.96 -5.21 13.08
C ALA A 49 24.47 -5.04 12.76
N GLN A 50 25.18 -4.21 13.52
CA GLN A 50 26.60 -3.92 13.34
C GLN A 50 27.53 -4.72 14.23
N ALA A 51 27.03 -5.38 15.29
CA ALA A 51 27.83 -6.18 16.23
C ALA A 51 28.63 -7.30 15.57
N GLY A 52 28.20 -7.76 14.39
CA GLY A 52 28.95 -8.73 13.57
C GLY A 52 29.98 -8.11 12.61
N GLY A 53 30.39 -6.82 12.80
CA GLY A 53 31.49 -6.21 12.04
C GLY A 53 31.14 -5.80 10.60
N GLY A 54 29.89 -5.43 10.29
CA GLY A 54 29.47 -4.96 8.97
C GLY A 54 28.74 -3.62 9.02
N ARG A 55 28.64 -2.93 7.87
CA ARG A 55 27.80 -1.74 7.71
C ARG A 55 26.35 -2.18 7.54
N LEU A 56 25.38 -1.29 7.89
CA LEU A 56 23.96 -1.56 7.64
C LEU A 56 23.67 -1.85 6.17
N GLU A 57 24.35 -1.12 5.29
CA GLU A 57 24.25 -1.22 3.84
C GLU A 57 24.62 -2.63 3.34
N ASP A 58 25.59 -3.28 3.99
CA ASP A 58 26.09 -4.61 3.63
C ASP A 58 25.16 -5.72 4.16
N ARG A 59 24.46 -5.45 5.25
CA ARG A 59 23.54 -6.39 5.89
C ARG A 59 22.18 -6.46 5.20
N VAL A 60 21.69 -5.33 4.65
CA VAL A 60 20.43 -5.25 3.94
C VAL A 60 20.71 -5.17 2.43
N ARG A 61 20.62 -6.31 1.76
CA ARG A 61 20.84 -6.40 0.31
C ARG A 61 19.66 -5.76 -0.43
N LEU A 62 19.79 -4.47 -0.74
CA LEU A 62 18.81 -3.70 -1.50
C LEU A 62 19.13 -3.65 -3.01
N GLY A 63 20.26 -4.24 -3.42
CA GLY A 63 20.71 -4.24 -4.82
C GLY A 63 19.74 -4.92 -5.78
N ASP A 64 19.11 -6.01 -5.36
CA ASP A 64 18.11 -6.73 -6.18
C ASP A 64 16.89 -5.85 -6.45
N LEU A 65 16.49 -5.01 -5.47
CA LEU A 65 15.39 -4.07 -5.63
C LEU A 65 15.79 -2.90 -6.53
N GLN A 66 17.03 -2.41 -6.41
CA GLN A 66 17.55 -1.39 -7.33
C GLN A 66 17.57 -1.89 -8.77
N ALA A 67 18.02 -3.13 -8.99
CA ALA A 67 17.99 -3.77 -10.32
C ALA A 67 16.55 -3.94 -10.85
N ALA A 68 15.58 -4.13 -9.97
CA ALA A 68 14.15 -4.16 -10.31
C ALA A 68 13.53 -2.77 -10.50
N GLY A 69 14.33 -1.69 -10.47
CA GLY A 69 13.87 -0.32 -10.72
C GLY A 69 13.34 0.44 -9.50
N TRP A 70 13.62 -0.06 -8.28
CA TRP A 70 13.32 0.69 -7.06
C TRP A 70 14.35 1.77 -6.80
N THR A 71 13.91 2.95 -6.47
CA THR A 71 14.75 4.02 -5.94
C THR A 71 14.98 3.78 -4.46
N VAL A 72 16.22 3.53 -4.07
CA VAL A 72 16.62 3.28 -2.68
C VAL A 72 17.38 4.49 -2.15
N SER A 73 16.91 5.08 -1.04
CA SER A 73 17.67 6.15 -0.37
C SER A 73 18.87 5.56 0.40
N PRO A 74 19.95 6.34 0.59
CA PRO A 74 20.96 5.94 1.57
C PRO A 74 20.38 5.89 2.99
N TRP A 75 20.98 5.08 3.85
CA TRP A 75 20.64 5.05 5.27
C TRP A 75 20.90 6.43 5.90
N ARG A 76 19.90 6.96 6.56
CA ARG A 76 20.01 8.19 7.34
C ARG A 76 20.08 7.83 8.81
N ARG A 77 21.17 8.23 9.47
CA ARG A 77 21.37 8.07 10.90
C ARG A 77 20.93 9.32 11.64
N ALA A 78 20.22 9.14 12.73
CA ALA A 78 19.86 10.22 13.62
C ALA A 78 20.84 10.32 14.81
N PRO A 79 20.89 11.46 15.51
CA PRO A 79 21.78 11.65 16.67
C PRO A 79 21.55 10.68 17.81
N ASP A 80 20.34 10.13 17.94
CA ASP A 80 19.97 9.10 18.93
C ASP A 80 20.47 7.69 18.58
N GLY A 81 21.22 7.53 17.48
CA GLY A 81 21.74 6.26 17.00
C GLY A 81 20.76 5.47 16.13
N SER A 82 19.52 5.90 15.99
CA SER A 82 18.54 5.26 15.09
C SER A 82 18.92 5.44 13.61
N ALA A 83 18.39 4.59 12.73
CA ALA A 83 18.63 4.68 11.30
C ALA A 83 17.35 4.44 10.50
N THR A 84 17.23 5.12 9.37
CA THR A 84 16.07 5.01 8.47
C THR A 84 16.53 4.85 7.03
N VAL A 85 15.86 3.95 6.31
CA VAL A 85 15.99 3.79 4.85
C VAL A 85 14.60 3.88 4.21
N SER A 86 14.54 4.41 2.99
CA SER A 86 13.30 4.49 2.23
C SER A 86 13.50 3.94 0.82
N LEU A 87 12.50 3.22 0.35
CA LEU A 87 12.43 2.67 -1.00
C LEU A 87 11.18 3.20 -1.67
N ARG A 88 11.25 3.45 -2.99
CA ARG A 88 10.13 3.91 -3.78
C ARG A 88 10.14 3.29 -5.16
N LYS A 89 8.96 2.89 -5.63
CA LYS A 89 8.73 2.54 -7.03
C LYS A 89 7.37 3.09 -7.46
N ASP A 90 7.34 3.69 -8.64
CA ASP A 90 6.11 4.17 -9.24
C ASP A 90 5.47 3.05 -10.10
N PHE A 91 4.15 3.11 -10.26
CA PHE A 91 3.37 2.26 -11.15
C PHE A 91 2.48 3.12 -12.03
N ALA A 92 2.37 2.79 -13.32
CA ALA A 92 1.69 3.64 -14.29
C ALA A 92 0.16 3.46 -14.27
N ASN A 93 -0.32 2.28 -13.88
CA ASN A 93 -1.75 1.93 -13.84
C ASN A 93 -2.07 0.92 -12.73
N ALA A 94 -3.35 0.79 -12.41
CA ALA A 94 -3.83 -0.06 -11.33
C ALA A 94 -3.38 -1.55 -11.46
N GLY A 95 -3.24 -2.07 -12.68
CA GLY A 95 -2.84 -3.46 -12.91
C GLY A 95 -1.38 -3.74 -12.56
N GLU A 96 -0.52 -2.73 -12.57
CA GLU A 96 0.90 -2.89 -12.25
C GLU A 96 1.18 -2.99 -10.75
N LEU A 97 0.27 -2.50 -9.88
CA LEU A 97 0.46 -2.53 -8.44
C LEU A 97 0.76 -3.94 -7.93
N ALA A 98 0.06 -4.94 -8.44
CA ALA A 98 0.25 -6.33 -8.03
C ALA A 98 1.69 -6.80 -8.27
N GLY A 99 2.26 -6.47 -9.42
CA GLY A 99 3.65 -6.77 -9.78
C GLY A 99 4.65 -6.06 -8.85
N VAL A 100 4.45 -4.76 -8.62
CA VAL A 100 5.32 -3.97 -7.75
C VAL A 100 5.33 -4.50 -6.31
N VAL A 101 4.17 -4.87 -5.78
CA VAL A 101 4.07 -5.47 -4.44
C VAL A 101 4.68 -6.88 -4.41
N ALA A 102 4.53 -7.66 -5.48
CA ALA A 102 5.13 -9.00 -5.56
C ALA A 102 6.66 -8.95 -5.64
N GLU A 103 7.26 -7.97 -6.31
CA GLU A 103 8.72 -7.76 -6.30
C GLU A 103 9.25 -7.50 -4.88
N LEU A 104 8.49 -6.73 -4.09
CA LEU A 104 8.84 -6.40 -2.73
C LEU A 104 8.69 -7.57 -1.77
N SER A 105 7.53 -8.20 -1.81
CA SER A 105 7.14 -9.26 -0.89
C SER A 105 7.74 -10.62 -1.27
N GLY A 106 7.97 -10.83 -2.56
CA GLY A 106 8.28 -12.15 -3.09
C GLY A 106 7.06 -13.07 -3.09
N LYS A 107 7.22 -14.25 -3.69
CA LYS A 107 6.12 -15.22 -3.88
C LYS A 107 5.52 -15.71 -2.55
N ASP A 108 6.36 -15.89 -1.52
CA ASP A 108 5.98 -16.39 -0.19
C ASP A 108 6.08 -15.31 0.91
N GLY A 109 6.07 -14.06 0.52
CA GLY A 109 6.25 -12.94 1.43
C GLY A 109 4.98 -12.55 2.19
N PRO A 110 5.09 -11.53 3.05
CA PRO A 110 4.01 -11.14 3.94
C PRO A 110 2.83 -10.45 3.25
N LEU A 111 2.98 -9.95 2.04
CA LEU A 111 1.92 -9.29 1.29
C LEU A 111 1.53 -10.15 0.09
N GLN A 112 0.31 -10.64 0.08
CA GLN A 112 -0.18 -11.57 -0.94
C GLN A 112 -1.43 -11.03 -1.63
N GLY A 113 -1.53 -11.24 -2.95
CA GLY A 113 -2.71 -10.92 -3.73
C GLY A 113 -3.13 -9.45 -3.68
N VAL A 114 -2.18 -8.52 -3.45
CA VAL A 114 -2.51 -7.09 -3.41
C VAL A 114 -2.84 -6.62 -4.81
N THR A 115 -4.07 -6.18 -5.00
CA THR A 115 -4.60 -5.68 -6.28
C THR A 115 -5.31 -4.35 -6.07
N LEU A 116 -5.28 -3.52 -7.09
CA LEU A 116 -6.02 -2.27 -7.18
C LEU A 116 -6.98 -2.36 -8.38
N GLU A 117 -8.26 -2.24 -8.11
CA GLU A 117 -9.31 -2.12 -9.11
C GLU A 117 -9.76 -0.65 -9.17
N ARG A 118 -9.83 -0.09 -10.37
CA ARG A 118 -10.35 1.25 -10.63
C ARG A 118 -11.53 1.14 -11.57
N SER A 119 -12.69 1.59 -11.14
CA SER A 119 -13.90 1.64 -11.96
C SER A 119 -14.39 3.08 -12.11
N ARG A 120 -14.52 3.53 -13.36
CA ARG A 120 -14.92 4.89 -13.68
C ARG A 120 -16.38 4.94 -14.09
N GLY A 121 -17.20 5.60 -13.27
CA GLY A 121 -18.57 5.96 -13.58
C GLY A 121 -18.68 7.30 -14.29
N LEU A 122 -19.92 7.77 -14.49
CA LEU A 122 -20.23 9.05 -15.15
C LEU A 122 -19.73 10.24 -14.32
N LEU A 123 -19.99 10.22 -13.02
CA LEU A 123 -19.73 11.30 -12.07
C LEU A 123 -18.80 10.89 -10.92
N SER A 124 -18.39 9.63 -10.87
CA SER A 124 -17.56 9.11 -9.80
C SER A 124 -16.53 8.11 -10.31
N THR A 125 -15.46 7.96 -9.57
CA THR A 125 -14.47 6.90 -9.77
C THR A 125 -14.36 6.12 -8.48
N ASP A 126 -14.52 4.80 -8.57
CA ASP A 126 -14.35 3.86 -7.47
C ASP A 126 -12.94 3.29 -7.50
N TYR A 127 -12.29 3.28 -6.36
CA TYR A 127 -11.02 2.58 -6.11
C TYR A 127 -11.25 1.50 -5.09
N LYS A 128 -10.80 0.28 -5.39
CA LYS A 128 -10.93 -0.86 -4.51
C LYS A 128 -9.60 -1.59 -4.43
N VAL A 129 -9.07 -1.68 -3.22
CA VAL A 129 -7.89 -2.48 -2.92
C VAL A 129 -8.32 -3.77 -2.27
N LYS A 130 -7.72 -4.88 -2.70
CA LYS A 130 -7.85 -6.19 -2.09
C LYS A 130 -6.45 -6.76 -1.88
N GLY A 131 -6.30 -7.63 -0.90
CA GLY A 131 -5.05 -8.33 -0.60
C GLY A 131 -5.08 -8.94 0.78
N GLU A 132 -3.96 -9.53 1.16
CA GLU A 132 -3.76 -10.12 2.46
C GLU A 132 -2.37 -9.75 2.99
N ALA A 133 -2.30 -9.41 4.28
CA ALA A 133 -1.04 -9.28 5.01
C ALA A 133 -0.91 -10.48 5.95
N ASP A 134 0.00 -11.41 5.63
CA ASP A 134 0.26 -12.62 6.40
C ASP A 134 1.59 -12.48 7.16
N LEU A 135 1.50 -12.16 8.45
CA LEU A 135 2.65 -12.10 9.35
C LEU A 135 2.75 -13.35 10.24
N SER A 136 1.97 -14.42 9.97
CA SER A 136 2.00 -15.64 10.77
C SER A 136 3.36 -16.33 10.72
N ARG A 137 4.05 -16.27 9.58
CA ARG A 137 5.38 -16.87 9.40
C ARG A 137 6.49 -16.13 10.15
N LEU A 138 6.30 -14.86 10.52
CA LEU A 138 7.32 -14.14 11.31
C LEU A 138 7.48 -14.70 12.72
N THR A 139 6.45 -15.33 13.26
CA THR A 139 6.45 -15.93 14.59
C THR A 139 6.52 -17.47 14.55
N ALA A 140 6.68 -18.02 13.37
CA ALA A 140 6.74 -19.47 13.16
C ALA A 140 8.11 -20.07 13.52
N GLY A 141 8.71 -19.66 14.56
CA GLY A 141 9.92 -20.03 15.29
C GLY A 141 10.85 -21.11 14.73
N VAL A 142 11.74 -21.53 15.58
CA VAL A 142 12.75 -22.56 15.31
C VAL A 142 12.12 -23.95 15.17
N ALA A 143 10.93 -24.17 15.75
CA ALA A 143 10.21 -25.45 15.70
C ALA A 143 9.80 -25.90 14.28
N ASN A 144 9.82 -25.02 13.30
CA ASN A 144 9.52 -25.36 11.90
C ASN A 144 10.74 -25.82 11.10
N ASP A 145 11.94 -25.79 11.68
CA ASP A 145 13.16 -26.30 11.06
C ASP A 145 13.54 -27.64 11.70
N PRO A 146 13.30 -28.79 11.04
CA PRO A 146 13.51 -30.10 11.61
C PRO A 146 14.98 -30.35 11.99
N ASP A 147 15.92 -29.75 11.25
CA ASP A 147 17.35 -29.92 11.52
C ASP A 147 17.76 -29.18 12.80
N VAL A 148 17.23 -27.98 13.01
CA VAL A 148 17.48 -27.20 14.22
C VAL A 148 16.80 -27.85 15.44
N VAL A 149 15.56 -28.36 15.27
CA VAL A 149 14.84 -29.08 16.32
C VAL A 149 15.63 -30.32 16.77
N ALA A 150 16.11 -31.12 15.82
CA ALA A 150 16.91 -32.31 16.14
C ALA A 150 18.17 -31.95 16.93
N GLN A 151 18.86 -30.89 16.56
CA GLN A 151 20.09 -30.42 17.20
C GLN A 151 19.85 -29.88 18.61
N LEU A 152 18.77 -29.12 18.82
CA LEU A 152 18.41 -28.56 20.14
C LEU A 152 17.85 -29.63 21.08
N THR A 153 17.09 -30.60 20.58
CA THR A 153 16.56 -31.72 21.36
C THR A 153 17.69 -32.58 21.89
N GLY A 154 18.75 -32.78 21.09
CA GLY A 154 19.96 -33.48 21.53
C GLY A 154 20.70 -32.83 22.71
N GLN A 155 20.50 -31.50 22.87
CA GLN A 155 21.07 -30.69 23.97
C GLN A 155 20.13 -30.54 25.18
N ARG A 156 18.97 -31.24 25.21
CA ARG A 156 17.94 -31.13 26.25
C ARG A 156 17.36 -29.70 26.42
N VAL A 157 17.34 -28.94 25.37
CA VAL A 157 16.78 -27.59 25.34
C VAL A 157 15.27 -27.66 25.03
N ASP A 158 14.44 -26.97 25.79
CA ASP A 158 13.00 -26.86 25.53
C ASP A 158 12.73 -25.89 24.37
N VAL A 159 12.58 -26.47 23.18
CA VAL A 159 12.31 -25.73 21.93
C VAL A 159 11.05 -24.92 22.03
N ALA A 160 9.99 -25.42 22.69
CA ALA A 160 8.70 -24.71 22.81
C ALA A 160 8.86 -23.45 23.66
N GLN A 161 9.68 -23.47 24.71
CA GLN A 161 9.94 -22.27 25.51
C GLN A 161 10.74 -21.23 24.74
N ILE A 162 11.70 -21.65 23.90
CA ILE A 162 12.46 -20.76 23.02
C ILE A 162 11.51 -20.10 22.02
N ASP A 163 10.67 -20.88 21.36
CA ASP A 163 9.73 -20.38 20.36
C ASP A 163 8.73 -19.38 20.95
N GLN A 164 8.21 -19.64 22.14
CA GLN A 164 7.30 -18.70 22.81
C GLN A 164 8.00 -17.37 23.14
N ARG A 165 9.21 -17.40 23.66
CA ARG A 165 9.99 -16.19 23.94
C ARG A 165 10.32 -15.42 22.66
N LEU A 166 10.77 -16.13 21.63
CA LEU A 166 11.07 -15.54 20.33
C LEU A 166 9.84 -14.91 19.70
N ALA A 167 8.71 -15.61 19.71
CA ALA A 167 7.44 -15.08 19.20
C ALA A 167 7.00 -13.82 19.94
N GLN A 168 7.19 -13.77 21.27
CA GLN A 168 6.87 -12.59 22.06
C GLN A 168 7.83 -11.43 21.72
N GLN A 169 9.13 -11.68 21.65
CA GLN A 169 10.12 -10.68 21.26
C GLN A 169 9.82 -10.08 19.88
N ILE A 170 9.48 -10.93 18.90
CA ILE A 170 9.10 -10.46 17.56
C ILE A 170 7.84 -9.58 17.61
N LYS A 171 6.83 -9.94 18.41
CA LYS A 171 5.62 -9.13 18.57
C LYS A 171 5.90 -7.75 19.15
N ASP A 172 6.85 -7.66 20.06
CA ASP A 172 7.19 -6.41 20.73
C ASP A 172 8.16 -5.54 19.90
N ALA A 173 8.99 -6.20 19.10
CA ALA A 173 10.06 -5.58 18.32
C ALA A 173 9.65 -5.11 16.91
N PHE A 174 8.68 -5.78 16.28
CA PHE A 174 8.33 -5.51 14.90
C PHE A 174 6.95 -4.86 14.75
N ARG A 175 6.90 -3.74 14.03
CA ARG A 175 5.65 -3.06 13.64
C ARG A 175 5.60 -2.89 12.13
N LEU A 176 4.45 -3.26 11.57
CA LEU A 176 4.13 -2.99 10.16
C LEU A 176 2.88 -2.11 10.08
N ARG A 177 3.00 -0.97 9.40
CA ARG A 177 1.87 -0.10 9.05
C ARG A 177 1.71 -0.09 7.53
N ILE A 178 0.50 -0.37 7.07
CA ILE A 178 0.15 -0.31 5.66
C ILE A 178 -0.84 0.84 5.49
N ARG A 179 -0.48 1.82 4.67
CA ARG A 179 -1.29 3.01 4.39
C ARG A 179 -1.66 3.04 2.92
N PHE A 180 -2.93 3.18 2.65
CA PHE A 180 -3.46 3.46 1.33
C PHE A 180 -3.89 4.92 1.30
N VAL A 181 -3.31 5.69 0.40
CA VAL A 181 -3.66 7.09 0.15
C VAL A 181 -4.35 7.14 -1.20
N PHE A 182 -5.61 7.56 -1.20
CA PHE A 182 -6.41 7.67 -2.41
C PHE A 182 -6.49 9.12 -2.88
N PRO A 183 -6.78 9.33 -4.17
CA PRO A 183 -7.07 10.67 -4.67
C PRO A 183 -8.14 11.34 -3.79
N GLY A 184 -8.06 12.68 -3.60
CA GLY A 184 -8.97 13.42 -2.69
C GLY A 184 -8.55 13.41 -1.22
N GLY A 185 -7.46 12.69 -0.87
CA GLY A 185 -6.88 12.72 0.47
C GLY A 185 -7.44 11.67 1.44
N ASP A 186 -8.30 10.77 0.96
CA ASP A 186 -8.76 9.65 1.77
C ASP A 186 -7.60 8.72 2.12
N VAL A 187 -7.43 8.45 3.42
CA VAL A 187 -6.35 7.57 3.92
C VAL A 187 -6.96 6.42 4.72
N THR A 188 -6.60 5.20 4.32
CA THR A 188 -6.90 4.00 5.11
C THR A 188 -5.60 3.42 5.63
N GLN A 189 -5.57 3.07 6.92
CA GLN A 189 -4.40 2.47 7.56
C GLN A 189 -4.77 1.14 8.20
N VAL A 190 -3.89 0.15 8.01
CA VAL A 190 -3.99 -1.19 8.62
C VAL A 190 -2.68 -1.50 9.32
N GLU A 191 -2.75 -2.02 10.54
CA GLU A 191 -1.59 -2.45 11.32
C GLU A 191 -1.67 -3.96 11.59
N PRO A 192 -1.16 -4.80 10.68
CA PRO A 192 -1.10 -6.24 10.91
C PRO A 192 -0.19 -6.56 12.08
N LYS A 193 -0.67 -7.38 13.00
CA LYS A 193 0.14 -7.82 14.15
C LYS A 193 0.95 -9.08 13.77
N PRO A 194 2.22 -9.20 14.21
CA PRO A 194 2.99 -10.41 14.03
C PRO A 194 2.23 -11.66 14.52
N GLY A 195 2.34 -12.74 13.78
CA GLY A 195 1.60 -13.99 14.04
C GLY A 195 0.16 -14.02 13.54
N LYS A 196 -0.31 -12.98 12.83
CA LYS A 196 -1.68 -12.92 12.33
C LYS A 196 -1.73 -12.66 10.82
N LYS A 197 -2.85 -13.12 10.23
CA LYS A 197 -3.27 -12.75 8.88
C LYS A 197 -4.35 -11.67 8.97
N VAL A 198 -4.26 -10.67 8.10
CA VAL A 198 -5.22 -9.56 8.03
C VAL A 198 -5.58 -9.32 6.57
N SER A 199 -6.88 -9.28 6.27
CA SER A 199 -7.36 -8.90 4.94
C SER A 199 -7.19 -7.40 4.72
N LEU A 200 -6.64 -7.05 3.56
CA LEU A 200 -6.47 -5.68 3.09
C LEU A 200 -7.62 -5.37 2.11
N ALA A 201 -8.79 -5.07 2.65
CA ALA A 201 -9.95 -4.71 1.83
C ALA A 201 -10.37 -3.28 2.13
N THR A 202 -10.17 -2.38 1.17
CA THR A 202 -10.63 -1.00 1.29
C THR A 202 -11.23 -0.53 -0.03
N ARG A 203 -12.23 0.35 0.07
CA ARG A 203 -12.90 0.97 -1.07
C ARG A 203 -13.11 2.45 -0.78
N THR A 204 -12.85 3.29 -1.77
CA THR A 204 -13.23 4.69 -1.75
C THR A 204 -13.88 5.08 -3.07
N THR A 205 -14.82 6.01 -3.00
CA THR A 205 -15.53 6.57 -4.16
C THR A 205 -15.27 8.05 -4.22
N GLN A 206 -14.73 8.52 -5.34
CA GLN A 206 -14.46 9.93 -5.56
C GLN A 206 -15.46 10.53 -6.56
N PHE A 207 -16.04 11.66 -6.21
CA PHE A 207 -16.90 12.42 -7.09
C PHE A 207 -16.09 13.42 -7.92
N ASP A 208 -16.30 13.38 -9.23
CA ASP A 208 -15.72 14.32 -10.19
C ASP A 208 -16.59 15.58 -10.26
N THR A 209 -16.32 16.56 -9.40
CA THR A 209 -17.05 17.82 -9.32
C THR A 209 -16.99 18.59 -10.62
N THR A 210 -15.90 18.50 -11.37
CA THR A 210 -15.73 19.17 -12.66
C THR A 210 -16.72 18.63 -13.68
N ARG A 211 -16.89 17.31 -13.74
CA ARG A 211 -17.87 16.68 -14.65
C ARG A 211 -19.30 16.94 -14.21
N ALA A 212 -19.56 16.94 -12.90
CA ALA A 212 -20.87 17.29 -12.38
C ALA A 212 -21.28 18.70 -12.80
N LEU A 213 -20.38 19.67 -12.70
CA LEU A 213 -20.61 21.05 -13.15
C LEU A 213 -20.82 21.15 -14.67
N LEU A 214 -20.01 20.44 -15.46
CA LEU A 214 -20.18 20.42 -16.92
C LEU A 214 -21.52 19.81 -17.34
N LEU A 215 -21.94 18.72 -16.71
CA LEU A 215 -23.23 18.10 -16.97
C LEU A 215 -24.39 19.03 -16.56
N ALA A 216 -24.30 19.65 -15.39
CA ALA A 216 -25.29 20.63 -14.96
C ALA A 216 -25.38 21.80 -15.94
N GLY A 217 -24.26 22.34 -16.41
CA GLY A 217 -24.20 23.37 -17.44
C GLY A 217 -24.83 22.93 -18.76
N ALA A 218 -24.54 21.73 -19.23
CA ALA A 218 -25.13 21.17 -20.44
C ALA A 218 -26.67 21.02 -20.35
N VAL A 219 -27.17 20.58 -19.20
CA VAL A 219 -28.61 20.46 -18.94
C VAL A 219 -29.26 21.84 -18.95
N VAL A 220 -28.68 22.84 -18.30
CA VAL A 220 -29.19 24.20 -18.30
C VAL A 220 -29.24 24.77 -19.73
N LEU A 221 -28.17 24.61 -20.50
CA LEU A 221 -28.12 25.04 -21.89
C LEU A 221 -29.16 24.32 -22.77
N GLY A 222 -29.34 23.02 -22.54
CA GLY A 222 -30.37 22.23 -23.24
C GLY A 222 -31.79 22.73 -22.95
N ILE A 223 -32.09 23.04 -21.68
CA ILE A 223 -33.40 23.62 -21.30
C ILE A 223 -33.62 25.00 -21.93
N LEU A 224 -32.59 25.87 -21.89
CA LEU A 224 -32.66 27.19 -22.52
C LEU A 224 -32.89 27.06 -24.03
N GLY A 225 -32.17 26.15 -24.70
CA GLY A 225 -32.37 25.89 -26.14
C GLY A 225 -33.80 25.42 -26.46
N LEU A 226 -34.33 24.50 -25.63
CA LEU A 226 -35.70 24.02 -25.78
C LEU A 226 -36.74 25.15 -25.61
N VAL A 227 -36.57 26.00 -24.60
CA VAL A 227 -37.45 27.16 -24.35
C VAL A 227 -37.42 28.14 -25.52
N VAL A 228 -36.25 28.45 -26.08
CA VAL A 228 -36.12 29.32 -27.26
C VAL A 228 -36.77 28.68 -28.47
N PHE A 229 -36.57 27.41 -28.70
CA PHE A 229 -37.18 26.65 -29.80
C PHE A 229 -38.72 26.67 -29.71
N VAL A 230 -39.29 26.33 -28.55
CA VAL A 230 -40.75 26.33 -28.33
C VAL A 230 -41.34 27.73 -28.50
N ARG A 231 -40.67 28.77 -27.97
CA ARG A 231 -41.11 30.16 -28.17
C ARG A 231 -41.08 30.57 -29.64
N GLY A 232 -40.04 30.15 -30.37
CA GLY A 232 -39.93 30.38 -31.82
C GLY A 232 -41.08 29.76 -32.61
N GLU A 233 -41.39 28.50 -32.31
CA GLU A 233 -42.49 27.77 -32.97
C GLU A 233 -43.86 28.37 -32.66
N VAL A 234 -44.12 28.78 -31.42
CA VAL A 234 -45.36 29.44 -31.02
C VAL A 234 -45.52 30.80 -31.74
N ARG A 235 -44.43 31.57 -31.92
CA ARG A 235 -44.46 32.82 -32.68
C ARG A 235 -44.79 32.60 -34.17
N ARG A 236 -44.19 31.58 -34.81
CA ARG A 236 -44.47 31.22 -36.21
C ARG A 236 -45.92 30.81 -36.41
N ARG A 237 -46.51 30.03 -35.53
CA ARG A 237 -47.90 29.61 -35.59
C ARG A 237 -48.87 30.80 -35.43
N ARG A 238 -48.54 31.79 -34.59
CA ARG A 238 -49.33 33.00 -34.42
C ARG A 238 -49.30 33.91 -35.67
N GLN A 239 -48.20 34.00 -36.39
CA GLN A 239 -48.05 34.74 -37.61
C GLN A 239 -48.87 34.13 -38.77
N HIS A 240 -48.88 32.81 -38.91
CA HIS A 240 -49.69 32.12 -39.90
C HIS A 240 -51.20 32.24 -39.68
N ARG A 241 -51.67 32.44 -38.46
CA ARG A 241 -53.07 32.65 -38.14
C ARG A 241 -53.55 34.09 -38.46
N ARG A 242 -52.67 35.09 -38.46
CA ARG A 242 -53.01 36.50 -38.77
C ARG A 242 -53.02 36.84 -40.26
N GLY A 243 -52.48 35.97 -41.10
CA GLY A 243 -52.36 36.18 -42.54
C GLY A 243 -53.48 35.60 -43.38
N ARG A 244 -54.63 35.12 -42.82
CA ARG A 244 -55.80 34.74 -43.62
C ARG A 244 -56.66 35.96 -43.83
N PRO A 245 -56.82 36.45 -45.08
CA PRO A 245 -57.77 37.51 -45.39
C PRO A 245 -59.23 37.03 -45.16
N PRO A 246 -60.13 37.90 -44.71
CA PRO A 246 -61.56 37.57 -44.61
C PRO A 246 -62.12 37.37 -46.03
N VAL A 247 -62.87 36.28 -46.18
CA VAL A 247 -63.65 35.98 -47.39
C VAL A 247 -64.88 36.85 -47.42
#